data_e101143803d5bca858e34da3994af1fc
#
_entry.id   e101143803d5bca858e34da3994af1fc
#
_cell.length_a   1.000
_cell.length_b   1.000
_cell.length_c   1.000
_cell.angle_alpha   90.00
_cell.angle_beta   90.00
_cell.angle_gamma   90.00
#
_symmetry.space_group_name_H-M   'P 1'
#
loop_
_entity.id
_entity.type
_entity.pdbx_description
1 polymer ?
#
loop_
_entity_poly.entity_id
_entity_poly.type
_entity_poly.pdbx_seq_one_letter_code
_entity_poly.pdbx_strand_id
1 'polypeptide(L)'
;MTPRARLGRAGEDAAVEYLRSLGFEILRRNLRGPGGEIDVVAREGDLVVVVEVKARTTRTFGAALGAVDARKRRRIRAVAEDFLQFFAPGAKARFDVLAIDGAVIRLHRGAWA
;
A
#
# COMPACT_ATOMS: atom_id res chain seq x y z
N MET A 1 -23.10 3.04 -2.51
CA MET A 1 -21.80 2.74 -1.85
C MET A 1 -22.01 2.60 -0.35
N THR A 2 -21.48 1.54 0.24
CA THR A 2 -21.62 1.31 1.68
C THR A 2 -20.71 2.27 2.45
N PRO A 3 -20.98 2.53 3.75
CA PRO A 3 -20.10 3.35 4.57
C PRO A 3 -18.67 2.80 4.65
N ARG A 4 -18.51 1.47 4.69
CA ARG A 4 -17.21 0.83 4.71
C ARG A 4 -16.43 1.10 3.41
N ALA A 5 -17.08 0.99 2.26
CA ALA A 5 -16.46 1.25 0.97
C ALA A 5 -16.06 2.72 0.82
N ARG A 6 -16.88 3.65 1.34
CA ARG A 6 -16.54 5.07 1.33
C ARG A 6 -15.33 5.37 2.22
N LEU A 7 -15.25 4.73 3.39
CA LEU A 7 -14.12 4.90 4.29
C LEU A 7 -12.83 4.38 3.64
N GLY A 8 -12.88 3.21 3.00
CA GLY A 8 -11.73 2.64 2.32
C GLY A 8 -11.23 3.51 1.18
N ARG A 9 -12.15 4.03 0.36
CA ARG A 9 -11.79 4.90 -0.75
C ARG A 9 -11.21 6.22 -0.26
N ALA A 10 -11.80 6.83 0.76
CA ALA A 10 -11.27 8.05 1.35
C ALA A 10 -9.88 7.81 1.96
N GLY A 11 -9.66 6.65 2.58
CA GLY A 11 -8.36 6.27 3.11
C GLY A 11 -7.31 6.14 2.01
N GLU A 12 -7.66 5.51 0.89
CA GLU A 12 -6.74 5.38 -0.24
C GLU A 12 -6.41 6.73 -0.86
N ASP A 13 -7.39 7.62 -1.01
CA ASP A 13 -7.15 8.96 -1.53
C ASP A 13 -6.21 9.75 -0.61
N ALA A 14 -6.44 9.68 0.69
CA ALA A 14 -5.58 10.32 1.68
C ALA A 14 -4.17 9.74 1.63
N ALA A 15 -4.04 8.43 1.46
CA ALA A 15 -2.75 7.75 1.36
C ALA A 15 -1.98 8.24 0.14
N VAL A 16 -2.65 8.33 -1.02
CA VAL A 16 -2.02 8.81 -2.26
C VAL A 16 -1.51 10.25 -2.10
N GLU A 17 -2.32 11.13 -1.52
CA GLU A 17 -1.90 12.50 -1.28
C GLU A 17 -0.72 12.57 -0.33
N TYR A 18 -0.73 11.75 0.72
CA TYR A 18 0.37 11.70 1.68
C TYR A 18 1.67 11.23 1.01
N LEU A 19 1.59 10.16 0.19
CA LEU A 19 2.76 9.65 -0.53
C LEU A 19 3.31 10.69 -1.50
N ARG A 20 2.44 11.39 -2.22
CA ARG A 20 2.88 12.48 -3.11
C ARG A 20 3.59 13.58 -2.34
N SER A 21 3.10 13.93 -1.16
CA SER A 21 3.73 14.94 -0.32
C SER A 21 5.15 14.54 0.12
N LEU A 22 5.43 13.24 0.18
CA LEU A 22 6.76 12.72 0.50
C LEU A 22 7.67 12.61 -0.74
N GLY A 23 7.15 12.95 -1.92
CA GLY A 23 7.93 12.88 -3.17
C GLY A 23 7.77 11.58 -3.95
N PHE A 24 6.85 10.72 -3.55
CA PHE A 24 6.60 9.47 -4.29
C PHE A 24 5.80 9.76 -5.57
N GLU A 25 6.16 9.09 -6.65
CA GLU A 25 5.36 9.08 -7.87
C GLU A 25 4.39 7.90 -7.80
N ILE A 26 3.12 8.14 -8.03
CA ILE A 26 2.11 7.08 -8.01
C ILE A 26 2.03 6.44 -9.39
N LEU A 27 2.34 5.15 -9.46
CA LEU A 27 2.35 4.40 -10.72
C LEU A 27 1.02 3.74 -11.01
N ARG A 28 0.43 3.10 -10.00
CA ARG A 28 -0.86 2.41 -10.13
C ARG A 28 -1.61 2.47 -8.81
N ARG A 29 -2.94 2.42 -8.92
CA ARG A 29 -3.84 2.26 -7.78
C ARG A 29 -4.69 1.03 -8.05
N ASN A 30 -4.99 0.28 -7.00
CA ASN A 30 -5.86 -0.90 -7.08
C ASN A 30 -5.41 -1.88 -8.16
N LEU A 31 -4.13 -2.23 -8.13
CA LEU A 31 -3.55 -3.17 -9.08
C LEU A 31 -4.00 -4.58 -8.73
N ARG A 32 -4.75 -5.21 -9.62
CA ARG A 32 -5.26 -6.56 -9.43
C ARG A 32 -4.48 -7.57 -10.24
N GLY A 33 -4.29 -8.75 -9.64
CA GLY A 33 -3.69 -9.89 -10.30
C GLY A 33 -4.27 -11.18 -9.75
N PRO A 34 -3.86 -12.34 -10.31
CA PRO A 34 -4.32 -13.62 -9.78
C PRO A 34 -3.98 -13.74 -8.30
N GLY A 35 -5.00 -13.89 -7.49
CA GLY A 35 -4.83 -14.12 -6.06
C GLY A 35 -4.76 -12.89 -5.18
N GLY A 36 -4.81 -11.68 -5.71
CA GLY A 36 -4.74 -10.51 -4.83
C GLY A 36 -4.83 -9.16 -5.49
N GLU A 37 -4.79 -8.13 -4.65
CA GLU A 37 -4.85 -6.74 -5.05
C GLU A 37 -3.83 -5.95 -4.25
N ILE A 38 -3.15 -5.01 -4.93
CA ILE A 38 -2.25 -4.05 -4.30
C ILE A 38 -2.93 -2.68 -4.30
N ASP A 39 -3.00 -2.04 -3.14
CA ASP A 39 -3.68 -0.76 -3.02
C ASP A 39 -2.98 0.34 -3.81
N VAL A 40 -1.66 0.47 -3.65
CA VAL A 40 -0.87 1.49 -4.35
C VAL A 40 0.48 0.92 -4.73
N VAL A 41 0.89 1.18 -5.97
CA VAL A 41 2.27 0.98 -6.42
C VAL A 41 2.84 2.35 -6.74
N ALA A 42 3.95 2.68 -6.13
CA ALA A 42 4.59 3.97 -6.26
C ALA A 42 6.07 3.80 -6.61
N ARG A 43 6.73 4.91 -6.88
CA ARG A 43 8.16 4.93 -7.14
C ARG A 43 8.79 6.02 -6.29
N GLU A 44 9.89 5.67 -5.64
CA GLU A 44 10.74 6.61 -4.91
C GLU A 44 12.14 6.49 -5.52
N GLY A 45 12.54 7.45 -6.34
CA GLY A 45 13.77 7.31 -7.12
C GLY A 45 13.66 6.12 -8.08
N ASP A 46 14.60 5.19 -8.00
CA ASP A 46 14.60 3.98 -8.81
C ASP A 46 13.93 2.79 -8.11
N LEU A 47 13.44 3.00 -6.91
CA LEU A 47 12.83 1.95 -6.09
C LEU A 47 11.33 1.90 -6.32
N VAL A 48 10.82 0.73 -6.66
CA VAL A 48 9.37 0.50 -6.72
C VAL A 48 8.88 0.19 -5.31
N VAL A 49 7.85 0.89 -4.88
CA VAL A 49 7.32 0.75 -3.53
C VAL A 49 5.89 0.24 -3.61
N VAL A 50 5.67 -0.93 -3.04
CA VAL A 50 4.35 -1.56 -2.97
C VAL A 50 3.76 -1.17 -1.62
N VAL A 51 2.64 -0.44 -1.64
CA VAL A 51 2.06 0.12 -0.43
C VAL A 51 0.71 -0.51 -0.15
N GLU A 52 0.57 -1.08 1.03
CA GLU A 52 -0.71 -1.55 1.54
C GLU A 52 -1.28 -0.47 2.44
N VAL A 53 -2.51 -0.03 2.14
CA VAL A 53 -3.17 1.01 2.92
C VAL A 53 -4.09 0.37 3.94
N LYS A 54 -3.89 0.67 5.21
CA LYS A 54 -4.73 0.19 6.30
C LYS A 54 -5.31 1.36 7.07
N ALA A 55 -6.62 1.52 6.96
CA ALA A 55 -7.34 2.58 7.64
C ALA A 55 -8.21 1.98 8.74
N ARG A 56 -8.13 2.56 9.92
CA ARG A 56 -8.95 2.21 11.07
C ARG A 56 -9.56 3.47 11.65
N THR A 57 -10.77 3.35 12.17
CA THR A 57 -11.41 4.45 12.88
C THR A 57 -10.93 4.55 14.32
N THR A 58 -10.37 3.47 14.86
CA THR A 58 -9.81 3.45 16.21
C THR A 58 -8.52 4.29 16.26
N ARG A 59 -8.29 4.89 17.42
CA ARG A 59 -7.06 5.64 17.67
C ARG A 59 -5.99 4.79 18.36
N THR A 60 -6.22 3.49 18.50
CA THR A 60 -5.24 2.58 19.06
C THR A 60 -4.01 2.57 18.17
N PHE A 61 -2.89 2.98 18.74
CA PHE A 61 -1.63 3.08 18.02
C PHE A 61 -1.21 1.70 17.48
N GLY A 62 -0.88 1.68 16.18
CA GLY A 62 -0.40 0.46 15.55
C GLY A 62 -1.48 -0.55 15.18
N ALA A 63 -2.76 -0.25 15.42
CA ALA A 63 -3.83 -1.18 15.12
C ALA A 63 -3.91 -1.53 13.62
N ALA A 64 -3.66 -0.56 12.75
CA ALA A 64 -3.70 -0.77 11.30
C ALA A 64 -2.51 -1.59 10.82
N LEU A 65 -1.33 -1.39 11.39
CA LEU A 65 -0.10 -2.06 10.97
C LEU A 65 -0.20 -3.59 11.11
N GLY A 66 -0.85 -4.07 12.17
CA GLY A 66 -0.98 -5.50 12.44
C GLY A 66 -1.92 -6.26 11.52
N ALA A 67 -2.59 -5.58 10.57
CA ALA A 67 -3.59 -6.21 9.73
C ALA A 67 -3.03 -6.93 8.51
N VAL A 68 -1.72 -6.87 8.24
CA VAL A 68 -1.10 -7.54 7.10
C VAL A 68 -0.42 -8.83 7.57
N ASP A 69 -1.10 -9.96 7.38
CA ASP A 69 -0.57 -11.28 7.78
C ASP A 69 0.30 -11.93 6.69
N ALA A 70 0.91 -13.06 7.01
CA ALA A 70 1.83 -13.75 6.11
C ALA A 70 1.15 -14.21 4.81
N ARG A 71 -0.10 -14.65 4.89
CA ARG A 71 -0.86 -15.10 3.72
C ARG A 71 -1.10 -13.94 2.76
N LYS A 72 -1.51 -12.80 3.29
CA LYS A 72 -1.73 -11.60 2.50
C LYS A 72 -0.42 -11.10 1.88
N ARG A 73 0.68 -11.16 2.63
CA ARG A 73 2.00 -10.76 2.13
C ARG A 73 2.42 -11.59 0.91
N ARG A 74 2.19 -12.89 0.93
CA ARG A 74 2.52 -13.77 -0.20
C ARG A 74 1.72 -13.41 -1.44
N ARG A 75 0.42 -13.10 -1.28
CA ARG A 75 -0.44 -12.71 -2.41
C ARG A 75 0.00 -11.39 -3.01
N ILE A 76 0.29 -10.42 -2.17
CA ILE A 76 0.76 -9.10 -2.61
C ILE A 76 2.08 -9.24 -3.34
N ARG A 77 2.99 -10.05 -2.83
CA ARG A 77 4.29 -10.28 -3.47
C ARG A 77 4.12 -10.87 -4.86
N ALA A 78 3.24 -11.85 -5.02
CA ALA A 78 3.02 -12.47 -6.33
C ALA A 78 2.49 -11.47 -7.36
N VAL A 79 1.54 -10.64 -6.97
CA VAL A 79 1.01 -9.58 -7.84
C VAL A 79 2.10 -8.56 -8.18
N ALA A 80 2.92 -8.19 -7.19
CA ALA A 80 4.02 -7.24 -7.39
C ALA A 80 5.07 -7.80 -8.34
N GLU A 81 5.45 -9.06 -8.20
CA GLU A 81 6.44 -9.68 -9.07
C GLU A 81 5.98 -9.70 -10.53
N ASP A 82 4.70 -10.05 -10.76
CA ASP A 82 4.14 -10.03 -12.11
C ASP A 82 4.17 -8.62 -12.70
N PHE A 83 3.77 -7.63 -11.92
CA PHE A 83 3.79 -6.24 -12.37
C PHE A 83 5.20 -5.78 -12.71
N LEU A 84 6.17 -6.11 -11.87
CA LEU A 84 7.56 -5.68 -12.08
C LEU A 84 8.17 -6.27 -13.35
N GLN A 85 7.84 -7.51 -13.68
CA GLN A 85 8.35 -8.14 -14.91
C GLN A 85 7.96 -7.36 -16.16
N PHE A 86 6.76 -6.77 -16.18
CA PHE A 86 6.29 -6.02 -17.34
C PHE A 86 6.69 -4.55 -17.29
N PHE A 87 6.62 -3.96 -16.10
CA PHE A 87 6.80 -2.50 -15.97
C PHE A 87 8.26 -2.10 -15.81
N ALA A 88 8.99 -2.81 -14.95
CA ALA A 88 10.36 -2.43 -14.59
C ALA A 88 11.20 -3.68 -14.31
N PRO A 89 11.55 -4.47 -15.37
CA PRO A 89 12.37 -5.67 -15.16
C PRO A 89 13.70 -5.32 -14.48
N GLY A 90 14.01 -6.07 -13.44
CA GLY A 90 15.25 -5.85 -12.67
C GLY A 90 15.16 -4.76 -11.61
N ALA A 91 14.06 -4.04 -11.51
CA ALA A 91 13.90 -3.04 -10.46
C ALA A 91 13.76 -3.71 -9.09
N LYS A 92 14.29 -3.03 -8.07
CA LYS A 92 14.11 -3.45 -6.69
C LYS A 92 12.77 -2.96 -6.17
N ALA A 93 12.19 -3.72 -5.27
CA ALA A 93 10.93 -3.38 -4.64
C ALA A 93 11.06 -3.35 -3.13
N ARG A 94 10.29 -2.47 -2.52
CA ARG A 94 10.13 -2.39 -1.06
C ARG A 94 8.65 -2.49 -0.75
N PHE A 95 8.31 -3.17 0.33
CA PHE A 95 6.93 -3.34 0.75
C PHE A 95 6.67 -2.49 1.99
N ASP A 96 5.77 -1.53 1.84
CA ASP A 96 5.45 -0.57 2.89
C ASP A 96 4.00 -0.76 3.33
N VAL A 97 3.71 -0.35 4.57
CA VAL A 97 2.33 -0.24 5.06
C VAL A 97 2.08 1.22 5.41
N LEU A 98 1.04 1.79 4.84
CA LEU A 98 0.58 3.11 5.22
C LEU A 98 -0.63 2.95 6.13
N ALA A 99 -0.44 3.27 7.40
CA ALA A 99 -1.46 3.10 8.42
C ALA A 99 -2.14 4.43 8.69
N ILE A 100 -3.47 4.40 8.68
CA ILE A 100 -4.29 5.55 9.06
C ILE A 100 -5.10 5.12 10.28
N ASP A 101 -4.69 5.60 11.45
CA ASP A 101 -5.35 5.32 12.72
C ASP A 101 -6.03 6.60 13.19
N GLY A 102 -7.33 6.72 12.91
CA GLY A 102 -8.06 7.96 13.13
C GLY A 102 -7.55 9.06 12.20
N ALA A 103 -7.01 10.14 12.75
CA ALA A 103 -6.45 11.26 12.00
C ALA A 103 -4.94 11.15 11.79
N VAL A 104 -4.30 10.11 12.32
CA VAL A 104 -2.85 9.95 12.26
C VAL A 104 -2.49 9.06 11.09
N ILE A 105 -1.61 9.57 10.20
CA ILE A 105 -1.10 8.83 9.05
C ILE A 105 0.38 8.52 9.29
N ARG A 106 0.76 7.25 9.11
CA ARG A 106 2.14 6.81 9.26
C ARG A 106 2.53 5.88 8.13
N LEU A 107 3.67 6.14 7.50
CA LEU A 107 4.24 5.23 6.52
C LEU A 107 5.31 4.39 7.20
N HIS A 108 5.10 3.08 7.18
CA HIS A 108 6.06 2.10 7.70
C HIS A 108 6.85 1.54 6.52
N ARG A 109 8.04 2.09 6.28
CA ARG A 109 8.89 1.66 5.17
C ARG A 109 9.53 0.32 5.48
N GLY A 110 9.51 -0.58 4.48
CA GLY A 110 10.07 -1.91 4.67
C GLY A 110 9.37 -2.67 5.77
N ALA A 111 8.05 -2.53 5.86
CA ALA A 111 7.26 -3.14 6.93
C ALA A 111 7.31 -4.67 6.90
N TRP A 112 7.59 -5.23 5.72
CA TRP A 112 7.78 -6.67 5.56
C TRP A 112 8.63 -6.95 4.33
N ALA A 113 9.22 -8.14 4.29
CA ALA A 113 10.14 -8.54 3.21
C ALA A 113 9.48 -9.39 2.14
#